data_9958fdba0931b5e5510583b658127e2b
#
_entry.id   9958fdba0931b5e5510583b658127e2b
#
_cell.length_a   1.000
_cell.length_b   1.000
_cell.length_c   1.000
_cell.angle_alpha   90.00
_cell.angle_beta   90.00
_cell.angle_gamma   90.00
#
_symmetry.space_group_name_H-M   'P 1'
#
loop_
_entity.id
_entity.type
_entity.pdbx_description
1 polymer ?
#
loop_
_entity_poly.entity_id
_entity_poly.type
_entity_poly.pdbx_seq_one_letter_code
_entity_poly.pdbx_strand_id
1 'polypeptide(L)'
;MEELIAKKYIKALKQGSDLESMKNISDVFSVLADAFHEEKFVKIVNNPHISVNDKSTILLESVKSAESKSINNLIKLLVENKRINIIPAIAKELKKDMAKLTKTYEGVIYSNSEIDTKVMTELSNGLSKKFDSTITLSFVKNDFNGIKVEVEALGIEINFSKDRINNQIIEHIIKAI
;
A
#
# COMPACT_ATOMS: atom_id res chain seq x y z
N MET A 1 -12.77 -1.95 10.24
CA MET A 1 -13.83 -0.89 10.19
C MET A 1 -13.32 0.35 9.46
N GLU A 2 -12.08 0.79 9.69
CA GLU A 2 -11.46 1.97 9.07
C GLU A 2 -11.40 1.91 7.53
N GLU A 3 -11.08 0.75 6.96
CA GLU A 3 -11.06 0.55 5.51
C GLU A 3 -12.41 0.83 4.83
N LEU A 4 -13.52 0.43 5.46
CA LEU A 4 -14.85 0.69 4.94
C LEU A 4 -15.17 2.18 4.91
N ILE A 5 -14.70 2.92 5.92
CA ILE A 5 -14.86 4.36 5.99
C ILE A 5 -13.97 5.02 4.94
N ALA A 6 -12.71 4.60 4.83
CA ALA A 6 -11.78 5.07 3.81
C ALA A 6 -12.35 4.92 2.39
N LYS A 7 -12.89 3.75 2.05
CA LYS A 7 -13.55 3.48 0.76
C LYS A 7 -14.70 4.45 0.45
N LYS A 8 -15.47 4.86 1.48
CA LYS A 8 -16.56 5.84 1.27
C LYS A 8 -16.00 7.23 0.90
N TYR A 9 -14.94 7.68 1.58
CA TYR A 9 -14.28 8.96 1.25
C TYR A 9 -13.68 8.92 -0.16
N ILE A 10 -13.00 7.82 -0.51
CA ILE A 10 -12.40 7.66 -1.84
C ILE A 10 -13.47 7.63 -2.93
N LYS A 11 -14.59 6.95 -2.70
CA LYS A 11 -15.71 6.94 -3.65
C LYS A 11 -16.25 8.35 -3.91
N ALA A 12 -16.34 9.18 -2.88
CA ALA A 12 -16.77 10.56 -3.02
C ALA A 12 -15.75 11.42 -3.78
N LEU A 13 -14.44 11.23 -3.51
CA LEU A 13 -13.36 11.91 -4.22
C LEU A 13 -13.37 11.59 -5.71
N LYS A 14 -13.57 10.34 -6.09
CA LYS A 14 -13.64 9.90 -7.49
C LYS A 14 -14.73 10.57 -8.32
N GLN A 15 -15.83 10.96 -7.69
CA GLN A 15 -16.93 11.63 -8.40
C GLN A 15 -16.59 13.06 -8.86
N GLY A 16 -15.60 13.68 -8.24
CA GLY A 16 -15.21 15.07 -8.52
C GLY A 16 -13.76 15.25 -8.97
N SER A 17 -13.03 14.17 -9.24
CA SER A 17 -11.59 14.23 -9.57
C SER A 17 -11.27 13.38 -10.80
N ASP A 18 -10.42 13.90 -11.67
CA ASP A 18 -9.81 13.16 -12.76
C ASP A 18 -8.64 12.27 -12.27
N LEU A 19 -8.05 11.50 -13.18
CA LEU A 19 -6.98 10.56 -12.84
C LEU A 19 -5.73 11.27 -12.28
N GLU A 20 -5.38 12.43 -12.82
CA GLU A 20 -4.21 13.19 -12.40
C GLU A 20 -4.41 13.76 -10.98
N SER A 21 -5.58 14.33 -10.72
CA SER A 21 -5.97 14.78 -9.38
C SER A 21 -5.98 13.64 -8.37
N MET A 22 -6.49 12.47 -8.75
CA MET A 22 -6.50 11.28 -7.87
C MET A 22 -5.09 10.80 -7.57
N LYS A 23 -4.16 10.87 -8.53
CA LYS A 23 -2.75 10.54 -8.32
C LYS A 23 -2.11 11.51 -7.32
N ASN A 24 -2.30 12.81 -7.53
CA ASN A 24 -1.80 13.83 -6.60
C ASN A 24 -2.35 13.62 -5.17
N ILE A 25 -3.64 13.34 -5.04
CA ILE A 25 -4.27 13.02 -3.74
C ILE A 25 -3.61 11.78 -3.11
N SER A 26 -3.37 10.73 -3.89
CA SER A 26 -2.73 9.50 -3.43
C SER A 26 -1.31 9.76 -2.92
N ASP A 27 -0.52 10.54 -3.66
CA ASP A 27 0.86 10.86 -3.32
C ASP A 27 0.92 11.68 -2.02
N VAL A 28 0.08 12.70 -1.89
CA VAL A 28 0.00 13.54 -0.68
C VAL A 28 -0.46 12.73 0.54
N PHE A 29 -1.48 11.88 0.39
CA PHE A 29 -1.94 11.04 1.48
C PHE A 29 -0.93 9.96 1.87
N SER A 30 -0.09 9.48 0.95
CA SER A 30 1.04 8.61 1.28
C SER A 30 2.05 9.31 2.19
N VAL A 31 2.46 10.54 1.85
CA VAL A 31 3.37 11.33 2.69
C VAL A 31 2.76 11.64 4.06
N LEU A 32 1.45 11.97 4.10
CA LEU A 32 0.76 12.16 5.38
C LEU A 32 0.69 10.89 6.22
N ALA A 33 0.50 9.73 5.59
CA ALA A 33 0.46 8.45 6.29
C ALA A 33 1.82 8.11 6.89
N ASP A 34 2.92 8.46 6.22
CA ASP A 34 4.28 8.27 6.75
C ASP A 34 4.50 9.06 8.05
N ALA A 35 3.90 10.26 8.17
CA ALA A 35 3.96 11.03 9.40
C ALA A 35 3.34 10.32 10.62
N PHE A 36 2.42 9.35 10.41
CA PHE A 36 1.87 8.53 11.48
C PHE A 36 2.85 7.49 12.05
N HIS A 37 4.00 7.26 11.42
CA HIS A 37 5.10 6.47 12.01
C HIS A 37 5.89 7.28 13.05
N GLU A 38 5.75 8.61 13.07
CA GLU A 38 6.39 9.48 14.03
C GLU A 38 5.56 9.63 15.31
N GLU A 39 6.09 9.13 16.44
CA GLU A 39 5.37 9.20 17.73
C GLU A 39 4.94 10.62 18.12
N LYS A 40 5.76 11.63 17.80
CA LYS A 40 5.47 13.04 18.10
C LYS A 40 4.22 13.50 17.37
N PHE A 41 4.09 13.15 16.09
CA PHE A 41 2.93 13.50 15.29
C PHE A 41 1.66 12.83 15.82
N VAL A 42 1.74 11.52 16.10
CA VAL A 42 0.61 10.75 16.65
C VAL A 42 0.15 11.32 18.01
N LYS A 43 1.11 11.72 18.88
CA LYS A 43 0.79 12.36 20.15
C LYS A 43 0.05 13.70 19.97
N ILE A 44 0.44 14.53 18.99
CA ILE A 44 -0.22 15.81 18.68
C ILE A 44 -1.65 15.56 18.17
N VAL A 45 -1.81 14.68 17.20
CA VAL A 45 -3.12 14.38 16.57
C VAL A 45 -4.11 13.82 17.59
N ASN A 46 -3.65 12.96 18.50
CA ASN A 46 -4.49 12.31 19.52
C ASN A 46 -4.64 13.12 20.82
N ASN A 47 -3.93 14.24 20.96
CA ASN A 47 -4.01 15.06 22.17
C ASN A 47 -5.39 15.73 22.30
N PRO A 48 -6.17 15.46 23.37
CA PRO A 48 -7.47 16.07 23.57
C PRO A 48 -7.40 17.57 23.92
N HIS A 49 -6.25 18.07 24.38
CA HIS A 49 -6.05 19.47 24.72
C HIS A 49 -5.74 20.36 23.51
N ILE A 50 -5.39 19.76 22.35
CA ILE A 50 -5.20 20.52 21.11
C ILE A 50 -6.56 20.68 20.44
N SER A 51 -6.90 21.95 20.14
CA SER A 51 -8.19 22.26 19.51
C SER A 51 -8.33 21.64 18.12
N VAL A 52 -9.57 21.44 17.68
CA VAL A 52 -9.89 20.98 16.33
C VAL A 52 -9.30 21.91 15.27
N ASN A 53 -9.35 23.23 15.53
CA ASN A 53 -8.80 24.24 14.61
C ASN A 53 -7.28 24.14 14.49
N ASP A 54 -6.56 23.96 15.60
CA ASP A 54 -5.10 23.83 15.58
C ASP A 54 -4.67 22.57 14.83
N LYS A 55 -5.34 21.43 15.06
CA LYS A 55 -5.11 20.19 14.30
C LYS A 55 -5.35 20.39 12.81
N SER A 56 -6.41 21.10 12.46
CA SER A 56 -6.74 21.43 11.07
C SER A 56 -5.63 22.28 10.45
N THR A 57 -5.18 23.31 11.15
CA THR A 57 -4.12 24.22 10.67
C THR A 57 -2.82 23.44 10.42
N ILE A 58 -2.38 22.61 11.38
CA ILE A 58 -1.16 21.78 11.24
C ILE A 58 -1.23 20.89 10.00
N LEU A 59 -2.36 20.19 9.81
CA LEU A 59 -2.53 19.29 8.68
C LEU A 59 -2.62 20.04 7.35
N LEU A 60 -3.32 21.17 7.30
CA LEU A 60 -3.46 21.99 6.09
C LEU A 60 -2.13 22.64 5.68
N GLU A 61 -1.33 23.07 6.65
CA GLU A 61 0.02 23.60 6.38
C GLU A 61 0.94 22.51 5.83
N SER A 62 0.84 21.29 6.35
CA SER A 62 1.63 20.16 5.87
C SER A 62 1.37 19.79 4.39
N VAL A 63 0.18 20.10 3.88
CA VAL A 63 -0.22 19.79 2.47
C VAL A 63 -0.34 21.03 1.59
N LYS A 64 0.06 22.20 2.07
CA LYS A 64 -0.10 23.47 1.39
C LYS A 64 0.55 23.48 -0.02
N SER A 65 1.67 22.79 -0.17
CA SER A 65 2.39 22.68 -1.44
C SER A 65 1.62 21.92 -2.53
N ALA A 66 0.60 21.14 -2.16
CA ALA A 66 -0.20 20.39 -3.11
C ALA A 66 -1.27 21.24 -3.83
N GLU A 67 -1.54 22.45 -3.34
CA GLU A 67 -2.49 23.45 -3.91
C GLU A 67 -3.86 22.87 -4.32
N SER A 68 -4.29 21.78 -3.69
CA SER A 68 -5.50 21.05 -4.06
C SER A 68 -6.68 21.35 -3.13
N LYS A 69 -7.75 21.89 -3.71
CA LYS A 69 -9.01 22.14 -2.96
C LYS A 69 -9.62 20.83 -2.43
N SER A 70 -9.51 19.75 -3.20
CA SER A 70 -10.06 18.45 -2.80
C SER A 70 -9.34 17.87 -1.60
N ILE A 71 -8.00 17.99 -1.54
CA ILE A 71 -7.18 17.58 -0.38
C ILE A 71 -7.56 18.40 0.85
N ASN A 72 -7.61 19.72 0.70
CA ASN A 72 -7.94 20.62 1.80
C ASN A 72 -9.34 20.33 2.38
N ASN A 73 -10.32 20.10 1.52
CA ASN A 73 -11.68 19.77 1.95
C ASN A 73 -11.75 18.41 2.65
N LEU A 74 -11.03 17.41 2.12
CA LEU A 74 -10.99 16.10 2.76
C LEU A 74 -10.35 16.16 4.14
N ILE A 75 -9.23 16.89 4.30
CA ILE A 75 -8.57 17.06 5.60
C ILE A 75 -9.52 17.75 6.59
N LYS A 76 -10.20 18.83 6.19
CA LYS A 76 -11.19 19.50 7.05
C LYS A 76 -12.27 18.54 7.51
N LEU A 77 -12.86 17.76 6.58
CA LEU A 77 -13.88 16.77 6.91
C LEU A 77 -13.37 15.69 7.87
N LEU A 78 -12.12 15.23 7.73
CA LEU A 78 -11.53 14.26 8.64
C LEU A 78 -11.33 14.83 10.04
N VAL A 79 -10.89 16.09 10.13
CA VAL A 79 -10.69 16.77 11.41
C VAL A 79 -12.03 17.02 12.12
N GLU A 80 -13.01 17.57 11.42
CA GLU A 80 -14.37 17.86 11.94
C GLU A 80 -15.07 16.59 12.46
N ASN A 81 -14.92 15.48 11.72
CA ASN A 81 -15.49 14.19 12.10
C ASN A 81 -14.64 13.42 13.14
N LYS A 82 -13.54 13.99 13.64
CA LYS A 82 -12.59 13.33 14.56
C LYS A 82 -12.04 12.03 14.01
N ARG A 83 -11.76 11.99 12.70
CA ARG A 83 -11.30 10.80 11.95
C ARG A 83 -9.92 10.95 11.36
N ILE A 84 -9.07 11.78 11.96
CA ILE A 84 -7.70 12.00 11.47
C ILE A 84 -6.93 10.65 11.43
N ASN A 85 -7.16 9.78 12.39
CA ASN A 85 -6.47 8.48 12.51
C ASN A 85 -6.76 7.50 11.35
N ILE A 86 -7.74 7.77 10.49
CA ILE A 86 -7.97 6.94 9.31
C ILE A 86 -7.13 7.36 8.09
N ILE A 87 -6.31 8.41 8.20
CA ILE A 87 -5.43 8.86 7.10
C ILE A 87 -4.56 7.72 6.54
N PRO A 88 -3.90 6.88 7.36
CA PRO A 88 -3.15 5.74 6.84
C PRO A 88 -4.02 4.73 6.07
N ALA A 89 -5.24 4.48 6.53
CA ALA A 89 -6.17 3.60 5.82
C ALA A 89 -6.63 4.21 4.49
N ILE A 90 -6.84 5.53 4.43
CA ILE A 90 -7.17 6.25 3.19
C ILE A 90 -5.99 6.16 2.21
N ALA A 91 -4.77 6.41 2.64
CA ALA A 91 -3.57 6.31 1.81
C ALA A 91 -3.41 4.90 1.21
N LYS A 92 -3.55 3.87 2.03
CA LYS A 92 -3.49 2.46 1.60
C LYS A 92 -4.55 2.14 0.55
N GLU A 93 -5.78 2.54 0.75
CA GLU A 93 -6.87 2.28 -0.19
C GLU A 93 -6.75 3.13 -1.46
N LEU A 94 -6.27 4.38 -1.38
CA LEU A 94 -5.95 5.20 -2.56
C LEU A 94 -4.88 4.54 -3.42
N LYS A 95 -3.79 4.07 -2.81
CA LYS A 95 -2.72 3.36 -3.51
C LYS A 95 -3.24 2.10 -4.23
N LYS A 96 -4.11 1.32 -3.57
CA LYS A 96 -4.77 0.14 -4.19
C LYS A 96 -5.66 0.54 -5.36
N ASP A 97 -6.43 1.60 -5.23
CA ASP A 97 -7.32 2.08 -6.29
C ASP A 97 -6.54 2.63 -7.48
N MET A 98 -5.47 3.39 -7.23
CA MET A 98 -4.58 3.90 -8.29
C MET A 98 -3.89 2.75 -9.02
N ALA A 99 -3.39 1.75 -8.29
CA ALA A 99 -2.79 0.56 -8.88
C ALA A 99 -3.76 -0.16 -9.84
N LYS A 100 -5.04 -0.27 -9.47
CA LYS A 100 -6.08 -0.87 -10.33
C LYS A 100 -6.36 -0.04 -11.57
N LEU A 101 -6.42 1.29 -11.45
CA LEU A 101 -6.70 2.19 -12.56
C LEU A 101 -5.56 2.23 -13.57
N THR A 102 -4.32 2.23 -13.10
CA THR A 102 -3.11 2.27 -13.94
C THR A 102 -2.62 0.89 -14.36
N LYS A 103 -3.20 -0.18 -13.81
CA LYS A 103 -2.71 -1.56 -13.95
C LYS A 103 -1.22 -1.70 -13.58
N THR A 104 -0.74 -0.89 -12.63
CA THR A 104 0.65 -0.90 -12.15
C THR A 104 0.66 -1.32 -10.71
N TYR A 105 1.35 -2.40 -10.40
CA TYR A 105 1.37 -3.01 -9.09
C TYR A 105 2.80 -3.16 -8.56
N GLU A 106 2.95 -2.98 -7.27
CA GLU A 106 4.18 -3.28 -6.56
C GLU A 106 4.01 -4.60 -5.80
N GLY A 107 5.02 -5.43 -5.86
CA GLY A 107 5.10 -6.67 -5.11
C GLY A 107 6.43 -6.81 -4.39
N VAL A 108 6.47 -7.76 -3.47
CA VAL A 108 7.66 -8.04 -2.66
C VAL A 108 8.03 -9.51 -2.82
N ILE A 109 9.32 -9.76 -2.98
CA ILE A 109 9.90 -11.10 -2.94
C ILE A 109 10.58 -11.28 -1.59
N TYR A 110 10.20 -12.32 -0.87
CA TYR A 110 10.82 -12.71 0.39
C TYR A 110 11.64 -13.98 0.21
N SER A 111 12.86 -14.01 0.73
CA SER A 111 13.71 -15.21 0.77
C SER A 111 14.79 -15.07 1.86
N ASN A 112 15.29 -16.19 2.35
CA ASN A 112 16.45 -16.24 3.23
C ASN A 112 17.79 -16.09 2.48
N SER A 113 17.79 -16.26 1.17
CA SER A 113 18.95 -16.15 0.30
C SER A 113 18.80 -14.98 -0.66
N GLU A 114 19.90 -14.35 -1.04
CA GLU A 114 19.88 -13.30 -2.05
C GLU A 114 19.38 -13.86 -3.41
N ILE A 115 18.61 -13.05 -4.10
CA ILE A 115 18.04 -13.40 -5.40
C ILE A 115 18.72 -12.53 -6.46
N ASP A 116 19.19 -13.17 -7.53
CA ASP A 116 19.77 -12.46 -8.66
C ASP A 116 18.74 -11.49 -9.30
N THR A 117 19.22 -10.31 -9.67
CA THR A 117 18.41 -9.29 -10.35
C THR A 117 17.79 -9.78 -11.65
N LYS A 118 18.44 -10.71 -12.35
CA LYS A 118 17.88 -11.36 -13.54
C LYS A 118 16.65 -12.18 -13.20
N VAL A 119 16.71 -12.98 -12.14
CA VAL A 119 15.57 -13.81 -11.68
C VAL A 119 14.42 -12.90 -11.22
N MET A 120 14.70 -11.81 -10.53
CA MET A 120 13.69 -10.83 -10.13
C MET A 120 13.00 -10.21 -11.35
N THR A 121 13.77 -9.86 -12.37
CA THR A 121 13.26 -9.28 -13.63
C THR A 121 12.39 -10.29 -14.39
N GLU A 122 12.84 -11.53 -14.49
CA GLU A 122 12.09 -12.61 -15.15
C GLU A 122 10.77 -12.91 -14.43
N LEU A 123 10.78 -12.95 -13.10
CA LEU A 123 9.57 -13.12 -12.29
C LEU A 123 8.61 -11.93 -12.47
N SER A 124 9.12 -10.72 -12.45
CA SER A 124 8.35 -9.49 -12.68
C SER A 124 7.68 -9.51 -14.06
N ASN A 125 8.44 -9.83 -15.11
CA ASN A 125 7.93 -9.93 -16.49
C ASN A 125 6.92 -11.07 -16.65
N GLY A 126 7.18 -12.22 -16.06
CA GLY A 126 6.28 -13.38 -16.08
C GLY A 126 4.93 -13.08 -15.42
N LEU A 127 4.95 -12.44 -14.25
CA LEU A 127 3.74 -12.00 -13.55
C LEU A 127 3.03 -10.91 -14.33
N SER A 128 3.75 -9.93 -14.86
CA SER A 128 3.18 -8.82 -15.66
C SER A 128 2.43 -9.37 -16.87
N LYS A 129 3.02 -10.33 -17.59
CA LYS A 129 2.38 -10.98 -18.73
C LYS A 129 1.16 -11.80 -18.34
N LYS A 130 1.25 -12.54 -17.23
CA LYS A 130 0.16 -13.41 -16.74
C LYS A 130 -1.06 -12.60 -16.31
N PHE A 131 -0.88 -11.43 -15.73
CA PHE A 131 -1.95 -10.60 -15.16
C PHE A 131 -2.30 -9.37 -16.02
N ASP A 132 -1.78 -9.27 -17.23
CA ASP A 132 -2.00 -8.12 -18.14
C ASP A 132 -1.82 -6.78 -17.44
N SER A 133 -0.67 -6.64 -16.75
CA SER A 133 -0.40 -5.52 -15.85
C SER A 133 1.11 -5.27 -15.78
N THR A 134 1.50 -4.09 -15.32
CA THR A 134 2.91 -3.81 -14.99
C THR A 134 3.15 -4.15 -13.53
N ILE A 135 3.99 -5.14 -13.25
CA ILE A 135 4.32 -5.55 -11.88
C ILE A 135 5.80 -5.31 -11.63
N THR A 136 6.11 -4.51 -10.62
CA THR A 136 7.48 -4.26 -10.16
C THR A 136 7.69 -5.00 -8.84
N LEU A 137 8.79 -5.77 -8.74
CA LEU A 137 9.11 -6.55 -7.55
C LEU A 137 10.32 -5.95 -6.83
N SER A 138 10.22 -5.81 -5.52
CA SER A 138 11.31 -5.50 -4.60
C SER A 138 11.69 -6.74 -3.80
N PHE A 139 12.93 -6.78 -3.30
CA PHE A 139 13.43 -7.90 -2.50
C PHE A 139 13.52 -7.52 -1.02
N VAL A 140 13.02 -8.38 -0.17
CA VAL A 140 13.16 -8.28 1.29
C VAL A 140 13.70 -9.61 1.83
N LYS A 141 14.87 -9.56 2.45
CA LYS A 141 15.47 -10.73 3.10
C LYS A 141 14.68 -11.07 4.37
N ASN A 142 14.31 -12.34 4.50
CA ASN A 142 13.66 -12.87 5.71
C ASN A 142 14.05 -14.34 5.91
N ASP A 143 13.49 -15.01 6.93
CA ASP A 143 13.83 -16.40 7.29
C ASP A 143 13.09 -17.46 6.44
N PHE A 144 12.33 -17.06 5.42
CA PHE A 144 11.59 -18.00 4.59
C PHE A 144 12.54 -18.86 3.73
N ASN A 145 12.54 -20.19 3.98
CA ASN A 145 13.38 -21.14 3.25
C ASN A 145 12.77 -21.44 1.87
N GLY A 146 13.03 -20.55 0.93
CA GLY A 146 12.47 -20.61 -0.42
C GLY A 146 12.28 -19.22 -1.00
N ILE A 147 11.32 -19.08 -1.90
CA ILE A 147 10.91 -17.82 -2.52
C ILE A 147 9.41 -17.63 -2.28
N LYS A 148 9.05 -16.53 -1.63
CA LYS A 148 7.66 -16.06 -1.48
C LYS A 148 7.51 -14.76 -2.25
N VAL A 149 6.54 -14.69 -3.16
CA VAL A 149 6.20 -13.47 -3.91
C VAL A 149 4.82 -13.03 -3.48
N GLU A 150 4.68 -11.79 -3.10
CA GLU A 150 3.43 -11.19 -2.64
C GLU A 150 3.13 -9.91 -3.42
N VAL A 151 1.92 -9.82 -4.00
CA VAL A 151 1.40 -8.61 -4.63
C VAL A 151 0.08 -8.28 -3.97
N GLU A 152 0.13 -7.53 -2.86
CA GLU A 152 -1.01 -7.27 -1.97
C GLU A 152 -2.21 -6.68 -2.72
N ALA A 153 -1.97 -5.72 -3.62
CA ALA A 153 -3.04 -5.05 -4.35
C ALA A 153 -3.82 -5.96 -5.30
N LEU A 154 -3.21 -7.07 -5.74
CA LEU A 154 -3.85 -8.12 -6.55
C LEU A 154 -4.36 -9.30 -5.71
N GLY A 155 -4.03 -9.35 -4.42
CA GLY A 155 -4.32 -10.50 -3.56
C GLY A 155 -3.56 -11.75 -3.95
N ILE A 156 -2.38 -11.59 -4.58
CA ILE A 156 -1.56 -12.70 -5.04
C ILE A 156 -0.49 -13.00 -3.99
N GLU A 157 -0.43 -14.25 -3.58
CA GLU A 157 0.65 -14.83 -2.82
C GLU A 157 1.10 -16.14 -3.49
N ILE A 158 2.35 -16.19 -3.90
CA ILE A 158 2.95 -17.38 -4.49
C ILE A 158 4.15 -17.75 -3.62
N ASN A 159 4.18 -18.98 -3.12
CA ASN A 159 5.31 -19.45 -2.32
C ASN A 159 5.86 -20.77 -2.87
N PHE A 160 7.19 -20.83 -2.94
CA PHE A 160 7.97 -22.00 -3.29
C PHE A 160 8.91 -22.32 -2.14
N SER A 161 8.44 -23.13 -1.19
CA SER A 161 9.28 -23.64 -0.09
C SER A 161 10.17 -24.77 -0.58
N LYS A 162 11.47 -24.72 -0.26
CA LYS A 162 12.40 -25.81 -0.55
C LYS A 162 11.97 -27.10 0.14
N ASP A 163 11.47 -27.01 1.36
CA ASP A 163 11.04 -28.17 2.14
C ASP A 163 9.84 -28.84 1.47
N ARG A 164 8.88 -28.07 0.95
CA ARG A 164 7.73 -28.60 0.21
C ARG A 164 8.14 -29.33 -1.06
N ILE A 165 9.08 -28.76 -1.82
CA ILE A 165 9.60 -29.38 -3.05
C ILE A 165 10.32 -30.69 -2.72
N ASN A 166 11.19 -30.69 -1.69
CA ASN A 166 11.89 -31.88 -1.24
C ASN A 166 10.91 -32.98 -0.80
N ASN A 167 9.89 -32.64 -0.01
CA ASN A 167 8.87 -33.59 0.42
C ASN A 167 8.10 -34.18 -0.77
N GLN A 168 7.73 -33.37 -1.77
CA GLN A 168 7.06 -33.84 -2.97
C GLN A 168 7.96 -34.81 -3.77
N ILE A 169 9.25 -34.52 -3.88
CA ILE A 169 10.20 -35.42 -4.53
C ILE A 169 10.29 -36.74 -3.77
N ILE A 170 10.42 -36.70 -2.44
CA ILE A 170 10.48 -37.91 -1.61
C ILE A 170 9.20 -38.74 -1.78
N GLU A 171 8.03 -38.13 -1.75
CA GLU A 171 6.75 -38.83 -1.97
C GLU A 171 6.67 -39.48 -3.36
N HIS A 172 7.14 -38.78 -4.38
CA HIS A 172 7.21 -39.36 -5.74
C HIS A 172 8.13 -40.55 -5.82
N ILE A 173 9.32 -40.50 -5.17
CA ILE A 173 10.27 -41.62 -5.14
C ILE A 173 9.63 -42.83 -4.40
N ILE A 174 8.99 -42.57 -3.22
CA ILE A 174 8.34 -43.64 -2.45
C ILE A 174 7.20 -44.29 -3.24
N LYS A 175 6.44 -43.55 -4.04
CA LYS A 175 5.35 -44.10 -4.88
C LYS A 175 5.84 -44.82 -6.12
N ALA A 176 7.10 -44.61 -6.52
CA ALA A 176 7.69 -45.26 -7.72
C ALA A 176 8.44 -46.54 -7.37
N ILE A 177 8.62 -46.88 -6.09
CA ILE A 177 9.19 -48.12 -5.56
C ILE A 177 8.05 -49.04 -5.12
#